data_4ff0b002a694079e49759aa8827c50b3
#
_entry.id   4ff0b002a694079e49759aa8827c50b3
#
_cell.length_a   1.000
_cell.length_b   1.000
_cell.length_c   1.000
_cell.angle_alpha   90.00
_cell.angle_beta   90.00
_cell.angle_gamma   90.00
#
_symmetry.space_group_name_H-M   'P 1'
#
loop_
_entity.id
_entity.type
_entity.pdbx_description
1 polymer ?
#
loop_
_entity_poly.entity_id
_entity_poly.type
_entity_poly.pdbx_seq_one_letter_code
_entity_poly.pdbx_strand_id
1 'polypeptide(L)'
;MDQFAKIVPSVLKEEGCHGYAPMVDCAAGVSFQSMAPDSIVMIEQWESIAHLEAHLQTPHMKAYSEAVKGDVLEMNIRILQPGI
;
A
#
# COMPACT_ATOMS: atom_id res chain seq x y z
N MET A 1 -6.06 -9.07 3.09
CA MET A 1 -6.89 -8.03 2.43
C MET A 1 -7.90 -7.36 3.34
N ASP A 2 -8.51 -8.08 4.27
CA ASP A 2 -9.56 -7.50 5.11
C ASP A 2 -9.10 -6.27 5.89
N GLN A 3 -7.88 -6.28 6.42
CA GLN A 3 -7.34 -5.14 7.16
C GLN A 3 -7.14 -3.92 6.26
N PHE A 4 -6.69 -4.13 5.02
CA PHE A 4 -6.59 -3.06 4.04
C PHE A 4 -7.96 -2.49 3.70
N ALA A 5 -8.95 -3.36 3.47
CA ALA A 5 -10.29 -2.92 3.14
C ALA A 5 -10.88 -1.99 4.20
N LYS A 6 -10.51 -2.22 5.47
CA LYS A 6 -10.99 -1.39 6.58
C LYS A 6 -10.38 0.01 6.58
N ILE A 7 -9.11 0.15 6.17
CA ILE A 7 -8.41 1.43 6.27
C ILE A 7 -8.44 2.26 4.99
N VAL A 8 -8.68 1.66 3.83
CA VAL A 8 -8.65 2.37 2.54
C VAL A 8 -9.53 3.63 2.54
N PRO A 9 -10.79 3.59 2.99
CA PRO A 9 -11.59 4.81 3.01
C PRO A 9 -10.99 5.92 3.87
N SER A 10 -10.41 5.57 5.02
CA SER A 10 -9.78 6.56 5.90
C SER A 10 -8.53 7.14 5.27
N VAL A 11 -7.72 6.31 4.63
CA VAL A 11 -6.50 6.76 3.96
C VAL A 11 -6.81 7.70 2.80
N LEU A 12 -7.83 7.37 2.00
CA LEU A 12 -8.21 8.21 0.86
C LEU A 12 -8.70 9.60 1.27
N LYS A 13 -9.09 9.79 2.52
CA LYS A 13 -9.50 11.08 3.07
C LYS A 13 -8.32 11.87 3.65
N GLU A 14 -7.14 11.29 3.75
CA GLU A 14 -5.97 11.99 4.28
C GLU A 14 -5.54 13.10 3.33
N GLU A 15 -5.04 14.20 3.91
CA GLU A 15 -4.53 15.31 3.12
C GLU A 15 -3.35 14.84 2.25
N GLY A 16 -3.38 15.21 0.98
CA GLY A 16 -2.32 14.86 0.03
C GLY A 16 -2.40 13.47 -0.54
N CYS A 17 -3.39 12.66 -0.15
CA CYS A 17 -3.55 11.32 -0.71
C CYS A 17 -4.34 11.39 -2.02
N HIS A 18 -3.70 11.02 -3.12
CA HIS A 18 -4.31 11.00 -4.45
C HIS A 18 -4.62 9.58 -4.94
N GLY A 19 -4.16 8.57 -4.23
CA GLY A 19 -4.45 7.17 -4.55
C GLY A 19 -3.87 6.25 -3.49
N TYR A 20 -4.60 5.18 -3.21
CA TYR A 20 -4.16 4.20 -2.23
C TYR A 20 -4.89 2.88 -2.53
N ALA A 21 -4.19 1.94 -3.16
CA ALA A 21 -4.80 0.72 -3.65
C ALA A 21 -3.94 -0.51 -3.37
N PRO A 22 -4.45 -1.48 -2.59
CA PRO A 22 -3.81 -2.77 -2.48
C PRO A 22 -4.09 -3.59 -3.74
N MET A 23 -3.03 -4.18 -4.29
CA MET A 23 -3.10 -4.96 -5.52
C MET A 23 -2.56 -6.37 -5.27
N VAL A 24 -3.16 -7.32 -5.94
CA VAL A 24 -2.67 -8.70 -5.98
C VAL A 24 -2.47 -9.10 -7.44
N ASP A 25 -1.70 -10.17 -7.66
CA ASP A 25 -1.45 -10.63 -9.02
C ASP A 25 -2.74 -10.97 -9.74
N CYS A 26 -2.80 -10.57 -11.01
CA CYS A 26 -3.81 -11.04 -11.93
C CYS A 26 -3.27 -12.30 -12.62
N ALA A 27 -3.99 -13.39 -12.55
CA ALA A 27 -3.60 -14.63 -13.23
C ALA A 27 -3.90 -14.49 -14.73
N ALA A 28 -3.03 -13.75 -15.43
CA ALA A 28 -3.25 -13.41 -16.85
C ALA A 28 -2.97 -14.58 -17.80
N GLY A 29 -2.28 -15.62 -17.34
CA GLY A 29 -1.99 -16.79 -18.19
C GLY A 29 -0.95 -16.54 -19.27
N VAL A 30 -0.12 -15.50 -19.13
CA VAL A 30 0.91 -15.17 -20.10
C VAL A 30 2.29 -15.64 -19.62
N SER A 31 3.12 -16.09 -20.55
CA SER A 31 4.39 -16.73 -20.22
C SER A 31 5.43 -15.77 -19.62
N PHE A 32 5.28 -14.46 -19.86
CA PHE A 32 6.24 -13.48 -19.37
C PHE A 32 5.88 -12.93 -17.99
N GLN A 33 4.79 -13.40 -17.38
CA GLN A 33 4.38 -12.91 -16.05
C GLN A 33 5.11 -13.67 -14.96
N SER A 34 5.66 -12.91 -14.00
CA SER A 34 6.13 -13.45 -12.73
C SER A 34 4.98 -13.37 -11.72
N MET A 35 4.82 -14.40 -10.91
CA MET A 35 3.75 -14.47 -9.92
C MET A 35 4.32 -14.46 -8.51
N ALA A 36 3.64 -13.76 -7.60
CA ALA A 36 3.98 -13.73 -6.18
C ALA A 36 2.68 -13.86 -5.37
N PRO A 37 2.13 -15.09 -5.26
CA PRO A 37 0.77 -15.31 -4.73
C PRO A 37 0.61 -14.90 -3.27
N ASP A 38 1.69 -14.85 -2.49
CA ASP A 38 1.63 -14.46 -1.08
C ASP A 38 1.97 -12.99 -0.86
N SER A 39 2.03 -12.20 -1.93
CA SER A 39 2.41 -10.80 -1.88
C SER A 39 1.24 -9.87 -2.19
N ILE A 40 1.26 -8.70 -1.55
CA ILE A 40 0.36 -7.59 -1.84
C ILE A 40 1.25 -6.43 -2.25
N VAL A 41 0.91 -5.78 -3.37
CA VAL A 41 1.60 -4.57 -3.83
C VAL A 41 0.70 -3.38 -3.57
N MET A 42 1.20 -2.43 -2.79
CA MET A 42 0.47 -1.18 -2.55
C MET A 42 0.88 -0.17 -3.60
N ILE A 43 -0.10 0.36 -4.32
CA ILE A 43 0.11 1.46 -5.25
C ILE A 43 -0.48 2.71 -4.60
N GLU A 44 0.39 3.68 -4.30
CA GLU A 44 -0.01 4.88 -3.57
C GLU A 44 0.46 6.13 -4.30
N GLN A 45 -0.33 7.17 -4.22
CA GLN A 45 0.00 8.48 -4.80
C GLN A 45 -0.18 9.55 -3.74
N TRP A 46 0.90 10.26 -3.45
CA TRP A 46 0.93 11.30 -2.43
C TRP A 46 1.42 12.62 -3.01
N GLU A 47 0.87 13.71 -2.49
CA GLU A 47 1.25 15.08 -2.91
C GLU A 47 2.73 15.35 -2.66
N SER A 48 3.27 14.86 -1.55
CA SER A 48 4.67 15.04 -1.18
C SER A 48 5.12 13.95 -0.21
N ILE A 49 6.43 13.86 0.00
CA ILE A 49 7.00 12.93 0.98
C ILE A 49 6.51 13.29 2.38
N ALA A 50 6.34 14.58 2.69
CA ALA A 50 5.82 15.01 3.99
C ALA A 50 4.41 14.48 4.24
N HIS A 51 3.56 14.44 3.20
CA HIS A 51 2.22 13.88 3.32
C HIS A 51 2.26 12.36 3.57
N LEU A 52 3.17 11.65 2.90
CA LEU A 52 3.38 10.23 3.13
C LEU A 52 3.86 9.97 4.57
N GLU A 53 4.81 10.76 5.06
CA GLU A 53 5.28 10.63 6.44
C GLU A 53 4.16 10.86 7.44
N ALA A 54 3.32 11.87 7.21
CA ALA A 54 2.17 12.14 8.06
C ALA A 54 1.18 10.97 8.04
N HIS A 55 0.97 10.36 6.87
CA HIS A 55 0.13 9.17 6.72
C HIS A 55 0.59 8.04 7.66
N LEU A 56 1.89 7.78 7.72
CA LEU A 56 2.44 6.70 8.53
C LEU A 56 2.28 6.93 10.03
N GLN A 57 2.01 8.16 10.45
CA GLN A 57 1.80 8.51 11.86
C GLN A 57 0.32 8.54 12.27
N THR A 58 -0.60 8.28 11.35
CA THR A 58 -2.03 8.31 11.66
C THR A 58 -2.44 7.18 12.58
N PRO A 59 -3.49 7.38 13.43
CA PRO A 59 -3.96 6.32 14.30
C PRO A 59 -4.41 5.06 13.57
N HIS A 60 -5.07 5.20 12.41
CA HIS A 60 -5.51 4.03 11.65
C HIS A 60 -4.34 3.24 11.08
N MET A 61 -3.23 3.90 10.69
CA MET A 61 -2.05 3.18 10.22
C MET A 61 -1.32 2.47 11.35
N LYS A 62 -1.26 3.08 12.52
CA LYS A 62 -0.66 2.43 13.69
C LYS A 62 -1.48 1.21 14.11
N ALA A 63 -2.80 1.32 14.10
CA ALA A 63 -3.69 0.19 14.39
C ALA A 63 -3.54 -0.91 13.35
N TYR A 64 -3.45 -0.55 12.07
CA TYR A 64 -3.25 -1.50 10.99
C TYR A 64 -1.92 -2.25 11.16
N SER A 65 -0.83 -1.53 11.42
CA SER A 65 0.49 -2.14 11.61
C SER A 65 0.48 -3.15 12.76
N GLU A 66 -0.18 -2.83 13.86
CA GLU A 66 -0.30 -3.73 14.99
C GLU A 66 -1.14 -4.96 14.64
N ALA A 67 -2.21 -4.77 13.88
CA ALA A 67 -3.10 -5.87 13.51
C ALA A 67 -2.45 -6.89 12.58
N VAL A 68 -1.49 -6.48 11.74
CA VAL A 68 -0.89 -7.35 10.73
C VAL A 68 0.56 -7.74 10.99
N LYS A 69 1.15 -7.28 12.10
CA LYS A 69 2.59 -7.48 12.32
C LYS A 69 3.02 -8.94 12.34
N GLY A 70 2.12 -9.85 12.69
CA GLY A 70 2.40 -11.29 12.65
C GLY A 70 2.27 -11.91 11.26
N ASP A 71 1.65 -11.19 10.33
CA ASP A 71 1.35 -11.68 8.99
C ASP A 71 2.31 -11.16 7.93
N VAL A 72 3.07 -10.12 8.24
CA VAL A 72 4.00 -9.50 7.29
C VAL A 72 5.41 -9.99 7.60
N LEU A 73 5.98 -10.80 6.70
CA LEU A 73 7.32 -11.38 6.85
C LEU A 73 8.40 -10.51 6.22
N GLU A 74 8.04 -9.75 5.18
CA GLU A 74 8.97 -8.91 4.45
C GLU A 74 8.24 -7.70 3.90
N MET A 75 8.86 -6.52 3.96
CA MET A 75 8.31 -5.30 3.41
C MET A 75 9.38 -4.54 2.66
N ASN A 76 9.07 -4.13 1.43
CA ASN A 76 9.93 -3.30 0.60
C ASN A 76 9.18 -2.05 0.21
N ILE A 77 9.78 -0.89 0.42
CA ILE A 77 9.15 0.39 0.09
C ILE A 77 10.02 1.11 -0.93
N ARG A 78 9.38 1.51 -2.04
CA ARG A 78 10.04 2.31 -3.07
C ARG A 78 9.30 3.61 -3.25
N ILE A 79 10.01 4.71 -3.26
CA ILE A 79 9.45 6.03 -3.54
C ILE A 79 9.85 6.38 -4.96
N LEU A 80 8.87 6.64 -5.81
CA LEU A 80 9.08 6.81 -7.24
C LEU A 80 8.70 8.21 -7.68
N GLN A 81 9.36 8.65 -8.74
CA GLN A 81 9.02 9.90 -9.41
C GLN A 81 9.10 9.65 -10.92
N PRO A 82 8.48 10.50 -11.75
CA PRO A 82 8.57 10.36 -13.20
C PRO A 82 10.04 10.33 -13.64
N GLY A 83 10.36 9.40 -14.51
CA GLY A 83 11.73 9.26 -15.05
C GLY A 83 11.96 10.10 -16.30
N ILE A 84 10.88 10.69 -16.82
CA ILE A 84 10.91 11.50 -18.02
C ILE A 84 10.15 12.78 -17.80
#